data_5b4efe25242435c022ac718ef285b014
#
_entry.id   5b4efe25242435c022ac718ef285b014
#
_cell.length_a   1.000
_cell.length_b   1.000
_cell.length_c   1.000
_cell.angle_alpha   90.00
_cell.angle_beta   90.00
_cell.angle_gamma   90.00
#
_symmetry.space_group_name_H-M   'P 1'
#
loop_
_entity.id
_entity.type
_entity.pdbx_description
1 polymer ?
#
loop_
_entity_poly.entity_id
_entity_poly.type
_entity_poly.pdbx_seq_one_letter_code
_entity_poly.pdbx_strand_id
1 'polypeptide(L)'
;MNGALLCLENVSLYYHTPQGETEALRDLCFSVEKGEFVAVVGPSGCGKTTMLSLIMGLNAPSSGQVTFPQGPVPMGYMLQRDNLLEWRTLEKNVLLGLEVQHKVTEESRGRTVALLKKYGLGDFLSHYPGQLSGGMRQKAALIRTLALDPELLLLDEPFSALDYQTRLTLADEVFSIIRAEGKTALLVTHDIGEAVSMADRVLVFSDRPATLKREISLDVPGNMPPLARRETNAFQEHFAAIWKELKR
;
A
#
# COMPACT_ATOMS: atom_id res chain seq x y z
N MET A 1 -7.42 -4.09 -22.70
CA MET A 1 -6.64 -4.28 -21.45
C MET A 1 -5.13 -4.05 -21.66
N ASN A 2 -4.76 -3.09 -22.51
CA ASN A 2 -3.34 -2.91 -22.92
C ASN A 2 -2.46 -2.10 -21.95
N GLY A 3 -2.92 -1.78 -20.75
CA GLY A 3 -2.17 -0.95 -19.78
C GLY A 3 -2.14 -1.53 -18.36
N ALA A 4 -2.88 -2.59 -18.08
CA ALA A 4 -2.95 -3.16 -16.73
C ALA A 4 -1.60 -3.77 -16.30
N LEU A 5 -1.15 -3.39 -15.10
CA LEU A 5 0.01 -3.96 -14.43
C LEU A 5 -0.35 -5.23 -13.65
N LEU A 6 -1.55 -5.22 -13.02
CA LEU A 6 -2.09 -6.31 -12.21
C LEU A 6 -3.55 -6.57 -12.60
N CYS A 7 -3.95 -7.84 -12.71
CA CYS A 7 -5.35 -8.25 -12.89
C CYS A 7 -5.70 -9.37 -11.91
N LEU A 8 -6.86 -9.25 -11.28
CA LEU A 8 -7.54 -10.30 -10.55
C LEU A 8 -8.78 -10.73 -11.35
N GLU A 9 -8.92 -12.01 -11.65
CA GLU A 9 -10.01 -12.58 -12.45
C GLU A 9 -10.73 -13.67 -11.67
N ASN A 10 -11.94 -13.38 -11.18
CA ASN A 10 -12.80 -14.28 -10.40
C ASN A 10 -12.07 -14.94 -9.22
N VAL A 11 -11.25 -14.15 -8.50
CA VAL A 11 -10.39 -14.66 -7.43
C VAL A 11 -11.21 -14.93 -6.18
N SER A 12 -11.22 -16.20 -5.73
CA SER A 12 -11.80 -16.62 -4.45
C SER A 12 -10.78 -17.33 -3.59
N LEU A 13 -10.93 -17.22 -2.27
CA LEU A 13 -10.06 -17.91 -1.31
C LEU A 13 -10.86 -18.46 -0.13
N TYR A 14 -10.66 -19.75 0.14
CA TYR A 14 -11.16 -20.47 1.31
C TYR A 14 -10.01 -20.86 2.22
N TYR A 15 -10.14 -20.58 3.50
CA TYR A 15 -9.26 -21.11 4.54
C TYR A 15 -9.87 -22.40 5.12
N HIS A 16 -9.10 -23.47 5.12
CA HIS A 16 -9.47 -24.74 5.72
C HIS A 16 -8.88 -24.81 7.13
N THR A 17 -9.73 -24.91 8.13
CA THR A 17 -9.33 -25.08 9.53
C THR A 17 -9.95 -26.34 10.13
N PRO A 18 -9.44 -26.88 11.25
CA PRO A 18 -10.09 -28.01 11.92
C PRO A 18 -11.54 -27.75 12.33
N GLN A 19 -11.94 -26.47 12.43
CA GLN A 19 -13.30 -26.07 12.81
C GLN A 19 -14.23 -25.85 11.58
N GLY A 20 -13.70 -25.99 10.36
CA GLY A 20 -14.47 -25.83 9.12
C GLY A 20 -13.78 -24.94 8.09
N GLU A 21 -14.50 -24.70 7.02
CA GLU A 21 -14.07 -23.82 5.94
C GLU A 21 -14.53 -22.38 6.19
N THR A 22 -13.68 -21.43 5.88
CA THR A 22 -14.01 -20.00 5.96
C THR A 22 -13.69 -19.35 4.61
N GLU A 23 -14.73 -18.90 3.92
CA GLU A 23 -14.58 -18.13 2.70
C GLU A 23 -14.13 -16.71 3.07
N ALA A 24 -12.95 -16.32 2.62
CA ALA A 24 -12.37 -15.00 2.91
C ALA A 24 -12.63 -14.01 1.76
N LEU A 25 -12.51 -14.47 0.52
CA LEU A 25 -12.70 -13.69 -0.70
C LEU A 25 -13.59 -14.45 -1.65
N ARG A 26 -14.45 -13.73 -2.38
CA ARG A 26 -15.37 -14.30 -3.37
C ARG A 26 -15.37 -13.48 -4.64
N ASP A 27 -15.05 -14.13 -5.77
CA ASP A 27 -15.18 -13.63 -7.14
C ASP A 27 -14.65 -12.20 -7.32
N LEU A 28 -13.48 -11.89 -6.72
CA LEU A 28 -12.86 -10.59 -6.89
C LEU A 28 -12.38 -10.41 -8.34
N CYS A 29 -12.85 -9.34 -8.97
CA CYS A 29 -12.47 -8.94 -10.32
C CYS A 29 -12.12 -7.46 -10.33
N PHE A 30 -10.86 -7.11 -10.56
CA PHE A 30 -10.40 -5.75 -10.81
C PHE A 30 -9.01 -5.76 -11.44
N SER A 31 -8.59 -4.62 -11.98
CA SER A 31 -7.24 -4.40 -12.49
C SER A 31 -6.61 -3.17 -11.87
N VAL A 32 -5.29 -3.05 -11.95
CA VAL A 32 -4.52 -1.86 -11.58
C VAL A 32 -3.63 -1.48 -12.75
N GLU A 33 -3.75 -0.23 -13.20
CA GLU A 33 -2.94 0.29 -14.30
C GLU A 33 -1.55 0.75 -13.83
N LYS A 34 -0.58 0.76 -14.73
CA LYS A 34 0.76 1.25 -14.41
C LYS A 34 0.73 2.74 -14.04
N GLY A 35 1.36 3.09 -12.90
CA GLY A 35 1.40 4.45 -12.36
C GLY A 35 0.13 4.87 -11.62
N GLU A 36 -0.88 4.00 -11.55
CA GLU A 36 -2.12 4.27 -10.82
C GLU A 36 -1.93 4.11 -9.31
N PHE A 37 -2.59 4.96 -8.54
CA PHE A 37 -2.72 4.82 -7.10
C PHE A 37 -4.16 4.36 -6.79
N VAL A 38 -4.34 3.08 -6.47
CA VAL A 38 -5.63 2.48 -6.12
C VAL A 38 -5.74 2.32 -4.62
N ALA A 39 -6.88 2.69 -4.03
CA ALA A 39 -7.16 2.37 -2.63
C ALA A 39 -8.26 1.31 -2.52
N VAL A 40 -8.13 0.42 -1.55
CA VAL A 40 -9.14 -0.59 -1.18
C VAL A 40 -9.66 -0.27 0.20
N VAL A 41 -10.94 -0.01 0.32
CA VAL A 41 -11.63 0.23 1.60
C VAL A 41 -12.66 -0.86 1.86
N GLY A 42 -12.88 -1.16 3.14
CA GLY A 42 -13.86 -2.16 3.56
C GLY A 42 -13.79 -2.39 5.06
N PRO A 43 -14.77 -3.08 5.65
CA PRO A 43 -14.82 -3.38 7.08
C PRO A 43 -13.56 -4.09 7.59
N SER A 44 -13.27 -3.95 8.88
CA SER A 44 -12.16 -4.69 9.50
C SER A 44 -12.40 -6.20 9.40
N GLY A 45 -11.36 -6.94 9.00
CA GLY A 45 -11.44 -8.40 8.87
C GLY A 45 -12.21 -8.90 7.63
N CYS A 46 -12.61 -8.03 6.70
CA CYS A 46 -13.31 -8.49 5.49
C CYS A 46 -12.44 -9.30 4.52
N GLY A 47 -11.09 -9.12 4.51
CA GLY A 47 -10.18 -9.87 3.63
C GLY A 47 -9.17 -9.01 2.86
N LYS A 48 -9.03 -7.72 3.16
CA LYS A 48 -8.11 -6.81 2.45
C LYS A 48 -6.65 -7.27 2.49
N THR A 49 -6.13 -7.58 3.67
CA THR A 49 -4.76 -8.14 3.84
C THR A 49 -4.62 -9.51 3.15
N THR A 50 -5.71 -10.32 3.17
CA THR A 50 -5.75 -11.60 2.45
C THR A 50 -5.59 -11.40 0.94
N MET A 51 -6.26 -10.41 0.36
CA MET A 51 -6.09 -10.05 -1.04
C MET A 51 -4.63 -9.65 -1.34
N LEU A 52 -4.00 -8.82 -0.49
CA LEU A 52 -2.59 -8.45 -0.66
C LEU A 52 -1.66 -9.68 -0.63
N SER A 53 -1.94 -10.66 0.25
CA SER A 53 -1.15 -11.89 0.32
C SER A 53 -1.28 -12.78 -0.92
N LEU A 54 -2.43 -12.78 -1.59
CA LEU A 54 -2.62 -13.43 -2.90
C LEU A 54 -1.82 -12.72 -4.00
N ILE A 55 -1.87 -11.39 -4.04
CA ILE A 55 -1.11 -10.59 -5.02
C ILE A 55 0.39 -10.83 -4.86
N MET A 56 0.87 -10.91 -3.62
CA MET A 56 2.28 -11.23 -3.31
C MET A 56 2.68 -12.68 -3.62
N GLY A 57 1.72 -13.57 -3.92
CA GLY A 57 1.98 -14.99 -4.10
C GLY A 57 2.32 -15.73 -2.80
N LEU A 58 2.02 -15.14 -1.63
CA LEU A 58 2.19 -15.79 -0.32
C LEU A 58 1.13 -16.87 -0.09
N ASN A 59 -0.03 -16.72 -0.71
CA ASN A 59 -1.11 -17.71 -0.78
C ASN A 59 -1.50 -17.91 -2.23
N ALA A 60 -2.01 -19.11 -2.56
CA ALA A 60 -2.63 -19.39 -3.84
C ALA A 60 -4.15 -19.17 -3.74
N PRO A 61 -4.82 -18.63 -4.76
CA PRO A 61 -6.27 -18.55 -4.78
C PRO A 61 -6.88 -19.97 -4.85
N SER A 62 -8.06 -20.16 -4.25
CA SER A 62 -8.82 -21.42 -4.36
C SER A 62 -9.50 -21.54 -5.72
N SER A 63 -9.86 -20.42 -6.34
CA SER A 63 -10.33 -20.33 -7.73
C SER A 63 -10.00 -18.97 -8.33
N GLY A 64 -10.06 -18.85 -9.65
CA GLY A 64 -9.65 -17.65 -10.37
C GLY A 64 -8.14 -17.52 -10.48
N GLN A 65 -7.68 -16.36 -10.88
CA GLN A 65 -6.24 -16.11 -11.07
C GLN A 65 -5.84 -14.66 -10.79
N VAL A 66 -4.61 -14.52 -10.29
CA VAL A 66 -3.90 -13.21 -10.19
C VAL A 66 -2.84 -13.21 -11.29
N THR A 67 -2.90 -12.24 -12.18
CA THR A 67 -2.01 -12.17 -13.34
C THR A 67 -1.33 -10.81 -13.44
N PHE A 68 -0.14 -10.82 -14.04
CA PHE A 68 0.63 -9.65 -14.41
C PHE A 68 0.81 -9.66 -15.92
N PRO A 69 -0.08 -8.98 -16.68
CA PRO A 69 -0.14 -9.10 -18.15
C PRO A 69 1.15 -8.74 -18.88
N GLN A 70 1.99 -7.90 -18.28
CA GLN A 70 3.27 -7.46 -18.83
C GLN A 70 4.47 -8.32 -18.36
N GLY A 71 4.22 -9.44 -17.67
CA GLY A 71 5.23 -10.31 -17.08
C GLY A 71 5.46 -10.07 -15.59
N PRO A 72 6.43 -10.75 -14.98
CA PRO A 72 6.70 -10.63 -13.54
C PRO A 72 7.01 -9.19 -13.14
N VAL A 73 6.30 -8.69 -12.12
CA VAL A 73 6.42 -7.32 -11.61
C VAL A 73 7.17 -7.34 -10.28
N PRO A 74 8.28 -6.58 -10.14
CA PRO A 74 8.91 -6.37 -8.85
C PRO A 74 7.93 -5.68 -7.90
N MET A 75 7.63 -6.34 -6.77
CA MET A 75 6.68 -5.84 -5.78
C MET A 75 7.38 -5.48 -4.48
N GLY A 76 6.88 -4.42 -3.84
CA GLY A 76 7.25 -4.02 -2.50
C GLY A 76 6.05 -4.08 -1.58
N TYR A 77 6.19 -4.71 -0.41
CA TYR A 77 5.11 -4.83 0.57
C TYR A 77 5.46 -4.06 1.85
N MET A 78 4.67 -3.05 2.13
CA MET A 78 4.74 -2.31 3.39
C MET A 78 3.64 -2.81 4.31
N LEU A 79 4.05 -3.44 5.39
CA LEU A 79 3.18 -4.01 6.42
C LEU A 79 2.59 -2.90 7.30
N GLN A 80 1.49 -3.19 7.99
CA GLN A 80 0.82 -2.28 8.91
C GLN A 80 1.75 -1.70 10.00
N ARG A 81 2.69 -2.53 10.50
CA ARG A 81 3.76 -2.08 11.40
C ARG A 81 5.03 -1.83 10.60
N ASP A 82 5.87 -0.92 11.07
CA ASP A 82 7.15 -0.60 10.41
C ASP A 82 8.10 -1.80 10.32
N ASN A 83 8.03 -2.72 11.30
CA ASN A 83 8.86 -3.93 11.39
C ASN A 83 10.35 -3.64 11.17
N LEU A 84 10.82 -2.51 11.69
CA LEU A 84 12.24 -2.22 11.75
C LEU A 84 12.89 -3.09 12.83
N LEU A 85 14.08 -3.61 12.54
CA LEU A 85 14.84 -4.41 13.48
C LEU A 85 15.50 -3.49 14.50
N GLU A 86 15.10 -3.58 15.77
CA GLU A 86 15.53 -2.67 16.84
C GLU A 86 17.04 -2.66 17.09
N TRP A 87 17.75 -3.76 16.76
CA TRP A 87 19.19 -3.91 16.91
C TRP A 87 20.00 -3.47 15.69
N ARG A 88 19.34 -2.92 14.68
CA ARG A 88 19.98 -2.42 13.45
C ARG A 88 19.80 -0.92 13.35
N THR A 89 20.81 -0.23 12.83
CA THR A 89 20.66 1.19 12.49
C THR A 89 19.63 1.41 11.36
N LEU A 90 19.18 2.64 11.19
CA LEU A 90 18.25 3.02 10.13
C LEU A 90 18.77 2.60 8.75
N GLU A 91 20.01 2.97 8.41
CA GLU A 91 20.64 2.59 7.14
C GLU A 91 20.61 1.07 6.93
N LYS A 92 21.01 0.29 7.94
CA LYS A 92 21.04 -1.18 7.86
C LYS A 92 19.64 -1.78 7.76
N ASN A 93 18.63 -1.16 8.40
CA ASN A 93 17.23 -1.57 8.24
C ASN A 93 16.75 -1.37 6.80
N VAL A 94 17.06 -0.24 6.20
CA VAL A 94 16.61 0.06 4.83
C VAL A 94 17.34 -0.80 3.79
N LEU A 95 18.60 -1.15 4.03
CA LEU A 95 19.37 -2.06 3.17
C LEU A 95 18.96 -3.54 3.30
N LEU A 96 18.19 -3.92 4.32
CA LEU A 96 17.89 -5.32 4.64
C LEU A 96 17.39 -6.14 3.44
N GLY A 97 16.47 -5.60 2.66
CA GLY A 97 15.92 -6.30 1.49
C GLY A 97 16.98 -6.55 0.41
N LEU A 98 17.89 -5.61 0.20
CA LEU A 98 19.02 -5.77 -0.72
C LEU A 98 20.03 -6.78 -0.19
N GLU A 99 20.29 -6.81 1.13
CA GLU A 99 21.17 -7.80 1.76
C GLU A 99 20.62 -9.22 1.57
N VAL A 100 19.33 -9.43 1.83
CA VAL A 100 18.67 -10.75 1.64
C VAL A 100 18.74 -11.22 0.20
N GLN A 101 18.66 -10.29 -0.77
CA GLN A 101 18.77 -10.59 -2.20
C GLN A 101 20.24 -10.67 -2.69
N HIS A 102 21.22 -10.49 -1.83
CA HIS A 102 22.66 -10.40 -2.19
C HIS A 102 22.94 -9.30 -3.24
N LYS A 103 22.21 -8.19 -3.20
CA LYS A 103 22.30 -7.06 -4.16
C LYS A 103 22.90 -5.79 -3.55
N VAL A 104 23.54 -5.88 -2.39
CA VAL A 104 24.21 -4.72 -1.82
C VAL A 104 25.53 -4.48 -2.56
N THR A 105 25.57 -3.37 -3.29
CA THR A 105 26.74 -2.82 -3.96
C THR A 105 26.98 -1.39 -3.48
N GLU A 106 28.13 -0.79 -3.75
CA GLU A 106 28.34 0.64 -3.44
C GLU A 106 27.30 1.53 -4.13
N GLU A 107 26.88 1.18 -5.35
CA GLU A 107 25.84 1.90 -6.10
C GLU A 107 24.49 1.79 -5.43
N SER A 108 24.01 0.57 -5.10
CA SER A 108 22.71 0.34 -4.47
C SER A 108 22.66 0.96 -3.06
N ARG A 109 23.76 0.90 -2.32
CA ARG A 109 23.91 1.57 -1.04
C ARG A 109 23.85 3.10 -1.19
N GLY A 110 24.61 3.65 -2.15
CA GLY A 110 24.61 5.08 -2.45
C GLY A 110 23.22 5.58 -2.82
N ARG A 111 22.48 4.85 -3.68
CA ARG A 111 21.08 5.15 -4.04
C ARG A 111 20.16 5.12 -2.82
N THR A 112 20.29 4.12 -1.95
CA THR A 112 19.49 4.00 -0.73
C THR A 112 19.75 5.16 0.25
N VAL A 113 21.01 5.53 0.46
CA VAL A 113 21.36 6.68 1.29
C VAL A 113 20.87 7.99 0.67
N ALA A 114 20.91 8.12 -0.64
CA ALA A 114 20.35 9.29 -1.34
C ALA A 114 18.84 9.40 -1.14
N LEU A 115 18.07 8.29 -1.17
CA LEU A 115 16.65 8.28 -0.83
C LEU A 115 16.40 8.72 0.60
N LEU A 116 17.15 8.19 1.57
CA LEU A 116 17.03 8.58 2.98
C LEU A 116 17.30 10.09 3.17
N LYS A 117 18.31 10.63 2.52
CA LYS A 117 18.61 12.08 2.54
C LYS A 117 17.51 12.90 1.86
N LYS A 118 17.07 12.50 0.67
CA LYS A 118 16.02 13.17 -0.12
C LYS A 118 14.72 13.33 0.68
N TYR A 119 14.40 12.34 1.51
CA TYR A 119 13.16 12.29 2.27
C TYR A 119 13.34 12.62 3.77
N GLY A 120 14.39 13.35 4.12
CA GLY A 120 14.58 13.96 5.43
C GLY A 120 15.03 13.01 6.54
N LEU A 121 15.62 11.86 6.19
CA LEU A 121 16.17 10.90 7.15
C LEU A 121 17.71 10.80 7.10
N GLY A 122 18.37 11.72 6.38
CA GLY A 122 19.82 11.69 6.18
C GLY A 122 20.64 11.81 7.46
N ASP A 123 20.18 12.60 8.43
CA ASP A 123 20.90 12.82 9.70
C ASP A 123 20.71 11.65 10.69
N PHE A 124 19.83 10.69 10.37
CA PHE A 124 19.45 9.60 11.26
C PHE A 124 19.99 8.23 10.81
N LEU A 125 20.89 8.18 9.83
CA LEU A 125 21.40 6.93 9.24
C LEU A 125 21.98 5.95 10.28
N SER A 126 22.68 6.48 11.30
CA SER A 126 23.30 5.70 12.39
C SER A 126 22.36 5.49 13.58
N HIS A 127 21.18 6.07 13.60
CA HIS A 127 20.22 5.93 14.70
C HIS A 127 19.51 4.57 14.66
N TYR A 128 19.10 4.10 15.82
CA TYR A 128 18.29 2.89 16.00
C TYR A 128 16.79 3.24 15.99
N PRO A 129 15.88 2.29 15.65
CA PRO A 129 14.44 2.54 15.59
C PRO A 129 13.85 3.19 16.83
N GLY A 130 14.28 2.80 18.03
CA GLY A 130 13.83 3.39 19.29
C GLY A 130 14.18 4.88 19.49
N GLN A 131 15.06 5.44 18.65
CA GLN A 131 15.44 6.86 18.66
C GLN A 131 14.66 7.70 17.64
N LEU A 132 13.78 7.07 16.87
CA LEU A 132 12.99 7.70 15.80
C LEU A 132 11.53 7.89 16.23
N SER A 133 10.90 8.97 15.75
CA SER A 133 9.44 9.12 15.91
C SER A 133 8.67 8.06 15.12
N GLY A 134 7.39 7.83 15.45
CA GLY A 134 6.53 6.90 14.73
C GLY A 134 6.44 7.20 13.23
N GLY A 135 6.27 8.48 12.87
CA GLY A 135 6.27 8.92 11.47
C GLY A 135 7.60 8.68 10.75
N MET A 136 8.73 8.92 11.43
CA MET A 136 10.07 8.62 10.87
C MET A 136 10.25 7.12 10.62
N ARG A 137 9.78 6.26 11.52
CA ARG A 137 9.84 4.80 11.35
C ARG A 137 8.98 4.35 10.18
N GLN A 138 7.75 4.86 10.02
CA GLN A 138 6.90 4.53 8.88
C GLN A 138 7.50 5.01 7.56
N LYS A 139 8.07 6.22 7.52
CA LYS A 139 8.81 6.70 6.36
C LYS A 139 10.01 5.82 6.03
N ALA A 140 10.77 5.39 7.03
CA ALA A 140 11.89 4.46 6.86
C ALA A 140 11.43 3.10 6.30
N ALA A 141 10.28 2.57 6.76
CA ALA A 141 9.70 1.33 6.23
C ALA A 141 9.32 1.48 4.75
N LEU A 142 8.75 2.63 4.35
CA LEU A 142 8.48 2.91 2.93
C LEU A 142 9.79 2.98 2.13
N ILE A 143 10.81 3.69 2.61
CA ILE A 143 12.10 3.81 1.90
C ILE A 143 12.79 2.45 1.81
N ARG A 144 12.71 1.59 2.83
CA ARG A 144 13.17 0.20 2.78
C ARG A 144 12.52 -0.57 1.64
N THR A 145 11.22 -0.38 1.46
CA THR A 145 10.46 -1.01 0.38
C THR A 145 10.88 -0.45 -0.98
N LEU A 146 11.05 0.87 -1.10
CA LEU A 146 11.50 1.55 -2.32
C LEU A 146 12.96 1.24 -2.70
N ALA A 147 13.80 0.91 -1.73
CA ALA A 147 15.21 0.55 -1.99
C ALA A 147 15.36 -0.68 -2.89
N LEU A 148 14.32 -1.53 -2.95
CA LEU A 148 14.24 -2.69 -3.85
C LEU A 148 13.81 -2.32 -5.28
N ASP A 149 13.52 -1.05 -5.53
CA ASP A 149 13.05 -0.52 -6.81
C ASP A 149 11.80 -1.24 -7.36
N PRO A 150 10.73 -1.39 -6.57
CA PRO A 150 9.52 -2.07 -7.02
C PRO A 150 8.78 -1.24 -8.09
N GLU A 151 8.01 -1.93 -8.95
CA GLU A 151 7.04 -1.29 -9.85
C GLU A 151 5.66 -1.15 -9.18
N LEU A 152 5.30 -2.11 -8.31
CA LEU A 152 4.05 -2.12 -7.56
C LEU A 152 4.33 -2.08 -6.06
N LEU A 153 3.78 -1.08 -5.39
CA LEU A 153 3.78 -0.94 -3.94
C LEU A 153 2.45 -1.42 -3.36
N LEU A 154 2.51 -2.38 -2.46
CA LEU A 154 1.37 -2.86 -1.66
C LEU A 154 1.49 -2.27 -0.26
N LEU A 155 0.53 -1.46 0.15
CA LEU A 155 0.53 -0.72 1.41
C LEU A 155 -0.63 -1.21 2.28
N ASP A 156 -0.33 -1.91 3.38
CA ASP A 156 -1.33 -2.49 4.27
C ASP A 156 -1.49 -1.62 5.52
N GLU A 157 -2.52 -0.79 5.55
CA GLU A 157 -2.85 0.13 6.66
C GLU A 157 -1.64 0.93 7.19
N PRO A 158 -0.85 1.59 6.32
CA PRO A 158 0.47 2.12 6.69
C PRO A 158 0.43 3.23 7.74
N PHE A 159 -0.73 3.81 8.02
CA PHE A 159 -0.86 4.95 8.93
C PHE A 159 -1.67 4.64 10.20
N SER A 160 -2.16 3.42 10.36
CA SER A 160 -3.12 3.06 11.42
C SER A 160 -2.60 3.22 12.85
N ALA A 161 -1.28 3.14 13.05
CA ALA A 161 -0.64 3.24 14.37
C ALA A 161 -0.29 4.70 14.78
N LEU A 162 -0.64 5.70 13.98
CA LEU A 162 -0.25 7.10 14.17
C LEU A 162 -1.41 7.95 14.70
N ASP A 163 -1.08 9.00 15.46
CA ASP A 163 -2.05 10.05 15.79
C ASP A 163 -2.53 10.80 14.54
N TYR A 164 -3.66 11.50 14.67
CA TYR A 164 -4.34 12.11 13.54
C TYR A 164 -3.47 13.13 12.76
N GLN A 165 -2.74 14.01 13.45
CA GLN A 165 -1.94 15.05 12.79
C GLN A 165 -0.73 14.44 12.09
N THR A 166 0.00 13.56 12.75
CA THR A 166 1.13 12.82 12.17
C THR A 166 0.68 12.02 10.96
N ARG A 167 -0.51 11.39 11.02
CA ARG A 167 -1.10 10.63 9.92
C ARG A 167 -1.32 11.50 8.68
N LEU A 168 -1.93 12.68 8.83
CA LEU A 168 -2.18 13.58 7.71
C LEU A 168 -0.89 14.04 7.02
N THR A 169 0.09 14.46 7.82
CA THR A 169 1.38 14.92 7.31
C THR A 169 2.12 13.79 6.61
N LEU A 170 2.14 12.60 7.22
CA LEU A 170 2.83 11.44 6.64
C LEU A 170 2.15 10.94 5.37
N ALA A 171 0.82 10.96 5.30
CA ALA A 171 0.08 10.59 4.08
C ALA A 171 0.46 11.51 2.90
N ASP A 172 0.59 12.81 3.16
CA ASP A 172 1.04 13.79 2.16
C ASP A 172 2.47 13.53 1.69
N GLU A 173 3.38 13.26 2.63
CA GLU A 173 4.77 12.91 2.32
C GLU A 173 4.87 11.59 1.54
N VAL A 174 4.19 10.53 1.98
CA VAL A 174 4.18 9.20 1.34
C VAL A 174 3.61 9.29 -0.07
N PHE A 175 2.50 9.99 -0.26
CA PHE A 175 1.93 10.24 -1.58
C PHE A 175 2.95 10.93 -2.51
N SER A 176 3.58 12.01 -2.01
CA SER A 176 4.58 12.77 -2.77
C SER A 176 5.79 11.90 -3.16
N ILE A 177 6.24 11.02 -2.24
CA ILE A 177 7.32 10.05 -2.50
C ILE A 177 6.92 9.08 -3.62
N ILE A 178 5.75 8.44 -3.52
CA ILE A 178 5.27 7.44 -4.47
C ILE A 178 5.12 8.05 -5.87
N ARG A 179 4.55 9.26 -5.96
CA ARG A 179 4.40 9.98 -7.23
C ARG A 179 5.75 10.41 -7.82
N ALA A 180 6.65 10.95 -6.99
CA ALA A 180 7.99 11.37 -7.44
C ALA A 180 8.86 10.22 -7.95
N GLU A 181 8.69 9.02 -7.39
CA GLU A 181 9.39 7.79 -7.82
C GLU A 181 8.64 7.06 -8.95
N GLY A 182 7.50 7.58 -9.42
CA GLY A 182 6.72 7.04 -10.53
C GLY A 182 6.18 5.62 -10.30
N LYS A 183 5.84 5.29 -9.05
CA LYS A 183 5.43 3.93 -8.67
C LYS A 183 3.91 3.74 -8.78
N THR A 184 3.50 2.51 -9.08
CA THR A 184 2.10 2.05 -8.94
C THR A 184 1.85 1.69 -7.48
N ALA A 185 0.71 2.05 -6.91
CA ALA A 185 0.41 1.75 -5.51
C ALA A 185 -0.99 1.17 -5.32
N LEU A 186 -1.08 0.15 -4.47
CA LEU A 186 -2.33 -0.41 -3.96
C LEU A 186 -2.36 -0.23 -2.44
N LEU A 187 -3.17 0.70 -1.96
CA LEU A 187 -3.34 1.04 -0.55
C LEU A 187 -4.55 0.30 0.02
N VAL A 188 -4.34 -0.48 1.05
CA VAL A 188 -5.42 -1.02 1.88
C VAL A 188 -5.56 -0.14 3.11
N THR A 189 -6.76 0.36 3.36
CA THR A 189 -7.07 1.16 4.56
C THR A 189 -8.52 0.98 4.98
N HIS A 190 -8.82 1.25 6.25
CA HIS A 190 -10.18 1.41 6.75
C HIS A 190 -10.59 2.89 6.86
N ASP A 191 -9.68 3.83 6.61
CA ASP A 191 -9.95 5.27 6.62
C ASP A 191 -10.32 5.76 5.21
N ILE A 192 -11.61 6.16 5.05
CA ILE A 192 -12.12 6.69 3.79
C ILE A 192 -11.39 7.98 3.40
N GLY A 193 -11.02 8.79 4.40
CA GLY A 193 -10.31 10.06 4.15
C GLY A 193 -8.92 9.84 3.56
N GLU A 194 -8.20 8.80 3.99
CA GLU A 194 -6.94 8.38 3.37
C GLU A 194 -7.17 7.95 1.91
N ALA A 195 -8.13 7.05 1.70
CA ALA A 195 -8.44 6.52 0.38
C ALA A 195 -8.78 7.64 -0.60
N VAL A 196 -9.71 8.55 -0.25
CA VAL A 196 -10.15 9.63 -1.13
C VAL A 196 -9.04 10.67 -1.35
N SER A 197 -8.21 10.94 -0.33
CA SER A 197 -7.16 11.95 -0.47
C SER A 197 -5.95 11.47 -1.27
N MET A 198 -5.66 10.17 -1.30
CA MET A 198 -4.43 9.65 -1.91
C MET A 198 -4.65 8.97 -3.26
N ALA A 199 -5.80 8.31 -3.46
CA ALA A 199 -6.01 7.46 -4.63
C ALA A 199 -6.46 8.23 -5.88
N ASP A 200 -6.34 7.57 -7.02
CA ASP A 200 -7.00 7.95 -8.28
C ASP A 200 -8.35 7.21 -8.39
N ARG A 201 -8.46 6.04 -7.74
CA ARG A 201 -9.63 5.17 -7.75
C ARG A 201 -9.75 4.41 -6.44
N VAL A 202 -10.98 4.22 -5.97
CA VAL A 202 -11.27 3.47 -4.73
C VAL A 202 -12.11 2.25 -5.04
N LEU A 203 -11.67 1.10 -4.56
CA LEU A 203 -12.38 -0.18 -4.56
C LEU A 203 -13.05 -0.38 -3.20
N VAL A 204 -14.37 -0.49 -3.19
CA VAL A 204 -15.16 -0.69 -1.96
C VAL A 204 -15.49 -2.17 -1.81
N PHE A 205 -14.98 -2.78 -0.74
CA PHE A 205 -15.22 -4.19 -0.42
C PHE A 205 -16.41 -4.38 0.51
N SER A 206 -17.09 -5.52 0.36
CA SER A 206 -18.16 -5.98 1.27
C SER A 206 -17.58 -6.49 2.59
N ASP A 207 -18.46 -6.85 3.52
CA ASP A 207 -18.16 -7.76 4.62
C ASP A 207 -17.69 -9.12 4.09
N ARG A 208 -17.14 -9.96 5.01
CA ARG A 208 -16.70 -11.32 4.67
C ARG A 208 -17.86 -12.22 4.25
N PRO A 209 -17.70 -12.99 3.16
CA PRO A 209 -16.57 -13.00 2.22
C PRO A 209 -16.49 -11.70 1.43
N ALA A 210 -15.26 -11.14 1.30
CA ALA A 210 -15.10 -9.89 0.58
C ALA A 210 -15.39 -10.08 -0.91
N THR A 211 -16.27 -9.22 -1.41
CA THR A 211 -16.57 -9.02 -2.83
C THR A 211 -16.31 -7.57 -3.19
N LEU A 212 -16.09 -7.27 -4.44
CA LEU A 212 -16.03 -5.89 -4.92
C LEU A 212 -17.46 -5.35 -5.04
N LYS A 213 -17.88 -4.50 -4.07
CA LYS A 213 -19.21 -3.85 -4.09
C LYS A 213 -19.30 -2.74 -5.13
N ARG A 214 -18.26 -1.92 -5.18
CA ARG A 214 -18.22 -0.75 -6.06
C ARG A 214 -16.78 -0.31 -6.34
N GLU A 215 -16.62 0.22 -7.54
CA GLU A 215 -15.42 0.92 -7.99
C GLU A 215 -15.78 2.38 -8.23
N ILE A 216 -14.97 3.30 -7.69
CA ILE A 216 -15.22 4.74 -7.74
C ILE A 216 -13.95 5.43 -8.23
N SER A 217 -13.97 5.98 -9.43
CA SER A 217 -12.94 6.88 -9.93
C SER A 217 -13.07 8.24 -9.26
N LEU A 218 -11.95 8.82 -8.87
CA LEU A 218 -11.93 10.09 -8.16
C LEU A 218 -11.58 11.22 -9.15
N ASP A 219 -12.52 12.15 -9.33
CA ASP A 219 -12.34 13.32 -10.22
C ASP A 219 -11.51 14.41 -9.52
N VAL A 220 -10.24 14.09 -9.23
CA VAL A 220 -9.28 15.04 -8.66
C VAL A 220 -7.97 14.97 -9.43
N PRO A 221 -7.25 16.10 -9.61
CA PRO A 221 -5.94 16.07 -10.29
C PRO A 221 -5.00 15.09 -9.63
N GLY A 222 -4.45 14.13 -10.39
CA GLY A 222 -3.65 13.02 -9.89
C GLY A 222 -2.37 13.43 -9.13
N ASN A 223 -1.88 14.66 -9.34
CA ASN A 223 -0.72 15.24 -8.65
C ASN A 223 -1.08 16.19 -7.49
N MET A 224 -2.37 16.42 -7.21
CA MET A 224 -2.79 17.26 -6.09
C MET A 224 -2.46 16.57 -4.76
N PRO A 225 -1.72 17.23 -3.83
CA PRO A 225 -1.38 16.65 -2.53
C PRO A 225 -2.61 16.26 -1.71
N PRO A 226 -2.56 15.20 -0.90
CA PRO A 226 -3.66 14.72 -0.07
C PRO A 226 -4.31 15.78 0.83
N LEU A 227 -3.51 16.65 1.45
CA LEU A 227 -4.03 17.74 2.28
C LEU A 227 -4.87 18.72 1.46
N ALA A 228 -4.40 19.11 0.28
CA ALA A 228 -5.15 20.00 -0.61
C ALA A 228 -6.44 19.34 -1.15
N ARG A 229 -6.40 18.03 -1.47
CA ARG A 229 -7.61 17.29 -1.89
C ARG A 229 -8.72 17.34 -0.83
N ARG A 230 -8.37 17.26 0.46
CA ARG A 230 -9.34 17.28 1.59
C ARG A 230 -10.14 18.58 1.68
N GLU A 231 -9.63 19.68 1.12
CA GLU A 231 -10.29 20.99 1.09
C GLU A 231 -11.27 21.16 -0.08
N THR A 232 -11.35 20.19 -0.99
CA THR A 232 -12.20 20.26 -2.19
C THR A 232 -13.64 19.75 -1.95
N ASN A 233 -14.60 20.26 -2.70
CA ASN A 233 -15.96 19.72 -2.70
C ASN A 233 -15.99 18.27 -3.21
N ALA A 234 -15.18 17.95 -4.22
CA ALA A 234 -15.07 16.59 -4.75
C ALA A 234 -14.67 15.57 -3.66
N PHE A 235 -13.78 15.94 -2.74
CA PHE A 235 -13.46 15.09 -1.60
C PHE A 235 -14.69 14.77 -0.75
N GLN A 236 -15.51 15.77 -0.43
CA GLN A 236 -16.71 15.59 0.40
C GLN A 236 -17.74 14.69 -0.30
N GLU A 237 -17.93 14.87 -1.60
CA GLU A 237 -18.86 14.08 -2.41
C GLU A 237 -18.40 12.59 -2.48
N HIS A 238 -17.14 12.35 -2.80
CA HIS A 238 -16.58 10.99 -2.85
C HIS A 238 -16.57 10.32 -1.48
N PHE A 239 -16.21 11.05 -0.43
CA PHE A 239 -16.26 10.55 0.95
C PHE A 239 -17.66 10.08 1.32
N ALA A 240 -18.68 10.92 1.06
CA ALA A 240 -20.08 10.60 1.35
C ALA A 240 -20.58 9.39 0.52
N ALA A 241 -20.17 9.29 -0.75
CA ALA A 241 -20.51 8.16 -1.61
C ALA A 241 -19.95 6.83 -1.08
N ILE A 242 -18.65 6.81 -0.73
CA ILE A 242 -18.00 5.62 -0.19
C ILE A 242 -18.59 5.24 1.18
N TRP A 243 -18.81 6.22 2.06
CA TRP A 243 -19.43 5.99 3.36
C TRP A 243 -20.81 5.33 3.25
N LYS A 244 -21.61 5.76 2.29
CA LYS A 244 -22.93 5.17 2.01
C LYS A 244 -22.84 3.70 1.57
N GLU A 245 -21.84 3.35 0.77
CA GLU A 245 -21.61 1.96 0.34
C GLU A 245 -21.13 1.06 1.49
N LEU A 246 -20.31 1.58 2.40
CA LEU A 246 -19.82 0.81 3.56
C LEU A 246 -20.90 0.59 4.65
N LYS A 247 -21.93 1.46 4.72
CA LYS A 247 -23.04 1.30 5.66
C LYS A 247 -24.13 0.32 5.21
N ARG A 248 -24.17 -0.06 3.95
CA ARG A 248 -25.10 -1.03 3.36
C ARG A 248 -24.55 -2.45 3.42
#